data_ab6b7b359c62b4b2265cd440d4540c96
#
_entry.id   ab6b7b359c62b4b2265cd440d4540c96
#
_cell.length_a   1.000
_cell.length_b   1.000
_cell.length_c   1.000
_cell.angle_alpha   90.00
_cell.angle_beta   90.00
_cell.angle_gamma   90.00
#
_symmetry.space_group_name_H-M   'P 1'
#
loop_
_entity.id
_entity.type
_entity.pdbx_description
1 polymer ?
#
loop_
_entity_poly.entity_id
_entity_poly.type
_entity_poly.pdbx_seq_one_letter_code
_entity_poly.pdbx_strand_id
1 'polypeptide(L)'
;PGGEIQPAMKTGLIDAAEFNNPTSDSQFGMQDVSKHYHLGSFHQSQEMFEIPVNKKRYNSLSPAHQAILKNAAYAANSDNYFKALVRYSADLAKLMNEHKVNVYQTSDAILAEQLKGWDKIVAEFSGKDAFFKKVVDSQKAYAKRTMKYLLMNQPNYKLAYENEFGPIAKVKI
;
A
#
# COMPACT_ATOMS: atom_id res chain seq x y z
N PRO A 1 0.34 8.04 -16.99
CA PRO A 1 1.31 6.96 -16.76
C PRO A 1 2.28 7.30 -15.63
N GLY A 2 2.71 6.30 -14.82
CA GLY A 2 3.56 6.54 -13.66
C GLY A 2 4.83 7.33 -13.93
N GLY A 3 5.50 7.07 -15.07
CA GLY A 3 6.71 7.79 -15.45
C GLY A 3 6.52 9.28 -15.80
N GLU A 4 5.27 9.75 -15.92
CA GLU A 4 4.95 11.16 -16.22
C GLU A 4 4.62 11.97 -14.96
N ILE A 5 4.44 11.32 -13.81
CA ILE A 5 4.03 11.97 -12.54
C ILE A 5 5.10 12.98 -12.09
N GLN A 6 6.35 12.56 -11.96
CA GLN A 6 7.43 13.42 -11.51
C GLN A 6 7.64 14.64 -12.43
N PRO A 7 7.70 14.50 -13.77
CA PRO A 7 7.75 15.65 -14.67
C PRO A 7 6.53 16.56 -14.56
N ALA A 8 5.33 16.02 -14.40
CA ALA A 8 4.11 16.81 -14.25
C ALA A 8 4.09 17.64 -12.95
N MET A 9 4.55 17.06 -11.84
CA MET A 9 4.75 17.81 -10.59
C MET A 9 5.83 18.87 -10.73
N LYS A 10 6.94 18.55 -11.39
CA LYS A 10 8.04 19.50 -11.60
C LYS A 10 7.63 20.73 -12.39
N THR A 11 6.74 20.56 -13.36
CA THR A 11 6.22 21.66 -14.20
C THR A 11 5.01 22.38 -13.58
N GLY A 12 4.48 21.92 -12.45
CA GLY A 12 3.27 22.45 -11.84
C GLY A 12 1.98 22.11 -12.60
N LEU A 13 2.02 21.09 -13.46
CA LEU A 13 0.82 20.58 -14.13
C LEU A 13 -0.13 19.87 -13.14
N ILE A 14 0.43 19.26 -12.11
CA ILE A 14 -0.29 18.69 -10.97
C ILE A 14 0.38 19.13 -9.67
N ASP A 15 -0.43 19.36 -8.64
CA ASP A 15 0.02 19.85 -7.34
C ASP A 15 0.37 18.74 -6.34
N ALA A 16 -0.22 17.56 -6.53
CA ALA A 16 -0.02 16.39 -5.69
C ALA A 16 -0.19 15.10 -6.50
N ALA A 17 0.45 14.03 -6.03
CA ALA A 17 0.32 12.72 -6.63
C ALA A 17 0.42 11.63 -5.56
N GLU A 18 -0.22 10.52 -5.81
CA GLU A 18 0.05 9.24 -5.17
C GLU A 18 0.96 8.42 -6.10
N PHE A 19 1.90 7.68 -5.54
CA PHE A 19 2.74 6.81 -6.36
C PHE A 19 2.83 5.40 -5.77
N ASN A 20 3.67 5.16 -4.71
CA ASN A 20 3.75 3.77 -4.22
C ASN A 20 4.28 3.66 -2.77
N ASN A 21 5.59 3.74 -2.56
CA ASN A 21 6.25 3.51 -1.28
C ASN A 21 7.58 4.28 -1.20
N PRO A 22 8.19 4.45 -0.02
CA PRO A 22 9.40 5.26 0.14
C PRO A 22 10.56 4.87 -0.77
N THR A 23 10.71 3.59 -1.08
CA THR A 23 11.78 3.10 -1.94
C THR A 23 11.56 3.50 -3.40
N SER A 24 10.40 3.19 -3.97
CA SER A 24 10.11 3.54 -5.36
C SER A 24 9.97 5.04 -5.56
N ASP A 25 9.35 5.74 -4.62
CA ASP A 25 9.17 7.19 -4.67
C ASP A 25 10.52 7.92 -4.70
N SER A 26 11.48 7.48 -3.88
CA SER A 26 12.84 8.02 -3.88
C SER A 26 13.61 7.71 -5.17
N GLN A 27 13.44 6.50 -5.73
CA GLN A 27 14.05 6.11 -7.00
C GLN A 27 13.53 6.91 -8.19
N PHE A 28 12.26 7.32 -8.15
CA PHE A 28 11.66 8.20 -9.16
C PHE A 28 11.91 9.69 -8.92
N GLY A 29 12.68 10.06 -7.89
CA GLY A 29 13.03 11.44 -7.62
C GLY A 29 11.89 12.30 -7.10
N MET A 30 10.88 11.69 -6.43
CA MET A 30 9.72 12.43 -5.92
C MET A 30 10.13 13.46 -4.86
N GLN A 31 11.19 13.22 -4.09
CA GLN A 31 11.77 14.15 -3.13
C GLN A 31 12.31 15.44 -3.77
N ASP A 32 12.56 15.45 -5.08
CA ASP A 32 13.05 16.63 -5.79
C ASP A 32 11.92 17.58 -6.20
N VAL A 33 10.69 17.07 -6.26
CA VAL A 33 9.49 17.80 -6.70
C VAL A 33 8.48 18.05 -5.58
N SER A 34 8.59 17.33 -4.44
CA SER A 34 7.77 17.56 -3.25
C SER A 34 8.61 17.39 -1.97
N LYS A 35 8.38 18.28 -1.02
CA LYS A 35 8.94 18.16 0.34
C LYS A 35 7.91 17.74 1.38
N HIS A 36 6.71 17.34 0.95
CA HIS A 36 5.63 16.87 1.79
C HIS A 36 5.25 15.45 1.40
N TYR A 37 5.25 14.55 2.37
CA TYR A 37 4.99 13.14 2.15
C TYR A 37 4.01 12.61 3.20
N HIS A 38 2.85 12.13 2.76
CA HIS A 38 1.80 11.59 3.64
C HIS A 38 1.81 10.08 3.59
N LEU A 39 1.88 9.44 4.76
CA LEU A 39 1.82 7.99 4.92
C LEU A 39 0.45 7.56 5.44
N GLY A 40 -0.03 6.46 4.90
CA GLY A 40 -1.27 5.81 5.29
C GLY A 40 -2.48 6.32 4.52
N SER A 41 -3.11 5.41 3.77
CA SER A 41 -4.33 5.65 3.02
C SER A 41 -5.14 4.36 2.94
N PHE A 42 -6.46 4.47 2.84
CA PHE A 42 -7.30 3.30 2.65
C PHE A 42 -7.40 2.83 1.20
N HIS A 43 -7.05 3.68 0.23
CA HIS A 43 -7.24 3.33 -1.18
C HIS A 43 -6.28 2.25 -1.67
N GLN A 44 -5.07 2.20 -1.12
CA GLN A 44 -4.04 1.22 -1.48
C GLN A 44 -3.16 0.85 -0.27
N SER A 45 -3.82 0.58 0.84
CA SER A 45 -3.13 0.21 2.09
C SER A 45 -2.41 -1.12 2.02
N GLN A 46 -2.73 -1.95 1.04
CA GLN A 46 -2.12 -3.24 0.78
C GLN A 46 -2.14 -3.55 -0.71
N GLU A 47 -0.97 -3.79 -1.28
CA GLU A 47 -0.83 -4.20 -2.68
C GLU A 47 -0.83 -5.71 -2.82
N MET A 48 -1.40 -6.19 -3.92
CA MET A 48 -1.33 -7.57 -4.34
C MET A 48 -0.73 -7.62 -5.75
N PHE A 49 0.46 -8.20 -5.84
CA PHE A 49 1.15 -8.35 -7.12
C PHE A 49 0.76 -9.67 -7.77
N GLU A 50 0.46 -9.60 -9.06
CA GLU A 50 0.17 -10.77 -9.86
C GLU A 50 1.40 -11.19 -10.67
N ILE A 51 1.56 -12.48 -10.84
CA ILE A 51 2.55 -13.08 -11.76
C ILE A 51 1.77 -13.75 -12.89
N PRO A 52 1.34 -13.02 -13.93
CA PRO A 52 0.56 -13.57 -15.01
C PRO A 52 1.43 -14.53 -15.86
N VAL A 53 0.94 -15.73 -16.06
CA VAL A 53 1.59 -16.74 -16.88
C VAL A 53 0.68 -17.15 -18.03
N ASN A 54 1.21 -17.26 -19.23
CA ASN A 54 0.45 -17.75 -20.39
C ASN A 54 -0.10 -19.13 -20.11
N LYS A 55 -1.44 -19.30 -20.14
CA LYS A 55 -2.13 -20.54 -19.76
C LYS A 55 -1.67 -21.76 -20.58
N LYS A 56 -1.45 -21.59 -21.89
CA LYS A 56 -0.99 -22.69 -22.76
C LYS A 56 0.42 -23.13 -22.36
N ARG A 57 1.31 -22.20 -22.06
CA ARG A 57 2.68 -22.50 -21.60
C ARG A 57 2.67 -23.16 -20.23
N TYR A 58 1.88 -22.63 -19.30
CA TYR A 58 1.75 -23.22 -17.96
C TYR A 58 1.24 -24.66 -18.03
N ASN A 59 0.19 -24.91 -18.83
CA ASN A 59 -0.38 -26.24 -18.98
C ASN A 59 0.54 -27.24 -19.73
N SER A 60 1.54 -26.77 -20.48
CA SER A 60 2.55 -27.63 -21.11
C SER A 60 3.68 -28.06 -20.18
N LEU A 61 3.77 -27.47 -18.98
CA LEU A 61 4.74 -27.89 -17.97
C LEU A 61 4.31 -29.18 -17.29
N SER A 62 5.29 -29.96 -16.85
CA SER A 62 5.00 -31.12 -15.98
C SER A 62 4.37 -30.66 -14.65
N PRO A 63 3.60 -31.52 -13.96
CA PRO A 63 3.04 -31.19 -12.64
C PRO A 63 4.10 -30.76 -11.63
N ALA A 64 5.31 -31.31 -11.70
CA ALA A 64 6.42 -30.91 -10.85
C ALA A 64 6.85 -29.45 -11.11
N HIS A 65 7.00 -29.05 -12.39
CA HIS A 65 7.35 -27.68 -12.73
C HIS A 65 6.23 -26.68 -12.38
N GLN A 66 4.95 -27.05 -12.54
CA GLN A 66 3.82 -26.24 -12.11
C GLN A 66 3.86 -26.02 -10.59
N ALA A 67 4.16 -27.08 -9.81
CA ALA A 67 4.30 -26.98 -8.36
C ALA A 67 5.48 -26.07 -7.94
N ILE A 68 6.63 -26.17 -8.64
CA ILE A 68 7.78 -25.30 -8.40
C ILE A 68 7.41 -23.83 -8.60
N LEU A 69 6.77 -23.48 -9.73
CA LEU A 69 6.35 -22.11 -9.99
C LEU A 69 5.39 -21.57 -8.91
N LYS A 70 4.41 -22.38 -8.52
CA LYS A 70 3.46 -22.00 -7.48
C LYS A 70 4.14 -21.77 -6.12
N ASN A 71 5.02 -22.67 -5.72
CA ASN A 71 5.73 -22.55 -4.45
C ASN A 71 6.75 -21.41 -4.48
N ALA A 72 7.40 -21.15 -5.62
CA ALA A 72 8.28 -19.98 -5.78
C ALA A 72 7.52 -18.66 -5.64
N ALA A 73 6.28 -18.56 -6.16
CA ALA A 73 5.42 -17.39 -5.98
C ALA A 73 5.05 -17.16 -4.51
N TYR A 74 4.72 -18.22 -3.76
CA TYR A 74 4.46 -18.10 -2.32
C TYR A 74 5.71 -17.68 -1.54
N ALA A 75 6.86 -18.26 -1.84
CA ALA A 75 8.12 -17.89 -1.21
C ALA A 75 8.49 -16.43 -1.49
N ALA A 76 8.37 -15.99 -2.74
CA ALA A 76 8.64 -14.62 -3.14
C ALA A 76 7.70 -13.62 -2.45
N ASN A 77 6.42 -13.95 -2.31
CA ASN A 77 5.46 -13.10 -1.61
C ASN A 77 5.83 -12.88 -0.14
N SER A 78 6.19 -13.95 0.58
CA SER A 78 6.59 -13.85 1.98
C SER A 78 7.91 -13.10 2.16
N ASP A 79 8.91 -13.39 1.34
CA ASP A 79 10.22 -12.74 1.36
C ASP A 79 10.11 -11.24 1.04
N ASN A 80 9.30 -10.88 0.05
CA ASN A 80 9.06 -9.49 -0.32
C ASN A 80 8.45 -8.68 0.83
N TYR A 81 7.48 -9.22 1.55
CA TYR A 81 6.84 -8.53 2.67
C TYR A 81 7.84 -8.13 3.76
N PHE A 82 8.68 -9.07 4.20
CA PHE A 82 9.67 -8.79 5.24
C PHE A 82 10.79 -7.86 4.76
N LYS A 83 11.27 -8.05 3.54
CA LYS A 83 12.27 -7.15 2.95
C LYS A 83 11.73 -5.74 2.76
N ALA A 84 10.46 -5.60 2.39
CA ALA A 84 9.82 -4.31 2.22
C ALA A 84 9.78 -3.51 3.53
N LEU A 85 9.42 -4.14 4.65
CA LEU A 85 9.42 -3.47 5.97
C LEU A 85 10.79 -2.86 6.31
N VAL A 86 11.85 -3.64 6.13
CA VAL A 86 13.22 -3.18 6.42
C VAL A 86 13.66 -2.08 5.43
N ARG A 87 13.42 -2.30 4.14
CA ARG A 87 13.87 -1.37 3.12
C ARG A 87 13.11 -0.05 3.13
N TYR A 88 11.79 -0.10 3.23
CA TYR A 88 10.95 1.10 3.24
C TYR A 88 11.24 1.99 4.45
N SER A 89 11.48 1.39 5.62
CA SER A 89 11.86 2.15 6.82
C SER A 89 13.22 2.84 6.67
N ALA A 90 14.22 2.16 6.07
CA ALA A 90 15.52 2.75 5.82
C ALA A 90 15.48 3.88 4.78
N ASP A 91 14.73 3.68 3.69
CA ASP A 91 14.59 4.70 2.65
C ASP A 91 13.73 5.89 3.13
N LEU A 92 12.73 5.65 3.99
CA LEU A 92 12.00 6.73 4.66
C LEU A 92 12.93 7.57 5.54
N ALA A 93 13.82 6.95 6.30
CA ALA A 93 14.82 7.64 7.11
C ALA A 93 15.73 8.53 6.24
N LYS A 94 16.16 8.07 5.06
CA LYS A 94 16.93 8.87 4.11
C LYS A 94 16.14 10.06 3.58
N LEU A 95 14.88 9.85 3.18
CA LEU A 95 14.01 10.93 2.73
C LEU A 95 13.91 12.05 3.78
N MET A 96 13.77 11.68 5.07
CA MET A 96 13.69 12.65 6.17
C MET A 96 15.05 13.31 6.46
N ASN A 97 16.11 12.52 6.60
CA ASN A 97 17.38 13.00 7.14
C ASN A 97 18.29 13.62 6.07
N GLU A 98 18.32 13.06 4.85
CA GLU A 98 19.19 13.52 3.77
C GLU A 98 18.47 14.49 2.85
N HIS A 99 17.24 14.14 2.41
CA HIS A 99 16.46 14.94 1.46
C HIS A 99 15.55 15.98 2.12
N LYS A 100 15.47 16.01 3.46
CA LYS A 100 14.68 16.98 4.24
C LYS A 100 13.19 16.98 3.88
N VAL A 101 12.65 15.80 3.59
CA VAL A 101 11.22 15.60 3.34
C VAL A 101 10.48 15.63 4.67
N ASN A 102 9.39 16.40 4.74
CA ASN A 102 8.48 16.39 5.88
C ASN A 102 7.49 15.25 5.74
N VAL A 103 7.56 14.30 6.64
CA VAL A 103 6.70 13.11 6.63
C VAL A 103 5.55 13.29 7.61
N TYR A 104 4.35 12.99 7.17
CA TYR A 104 3.12 13.13 7.95
C TYR A 104 2.36 11.80 7.97
N GLN A 105 1.77 11.46 9.11
CA GLN A 105 0.71 10.47 9.16
C GLN A 105 -0.59 11.12 8.67
N THR A 106 -1.27 10.49 7.73
CA THR A 106 -2.56 10.99 7.25
C THR A 106 -3.57 11.07 8.40
N SER A 107 -4.20 12.22 8.55
CA SER A 107 -5.12 12.45 9.66
C SER A 107 -6.42 11.65 9.54
N ASP A 108 -7.02 11.31 10.67
CA ASP A 108 -8.30 10.61 10.71
C ASP A 108 -9.43 11.38 9.97
N ALA A 109 -9.35 12.71 9.92
CA ALA A 109 -10.30 13.52 9.18
C ALA A 109 -10.23 13.24 7.66
N ILE A 110 -9.04 13.16 7.10
CA ILE A 110 -8.83 12.80 5.68
C ILE A 110 -9.26 11.35 5.44
N LEU A 111 -8.87 10.42 6.32
CA LEU A 111 -9.25 9.02 6.21
C LEU A 111 -10.78 8.83 6.28
N ALA A 112 -11.47 9.59 7.12
CA ALA A 112 -12.94 9.57 7.20
C ALA A 112 -13.61 10.03 5.90
N GLU A 113 -13.06 11.06 5.23
CA GLU A 113 -13.58 11.49 3.93
C GLU A 113 -13.32 10.45 2.83
N GLN A 114 -12.19 9.76 2.86
CA GLN A 114 -11.94 8.63 1.95
C GLN A 114 -13.00 7.52 2.11
N LEU A 115 -13.36 7.18 3.36
CA LEU A 115 -14.41 6.17 3.63
C LEU A 115 -15.78 6.61 3.08
N LYS A 116 -16.15 7.88 3.25
CA LYS A 116 -17.40 8.41 2.67
C LYS A 116 -17.40 8.35 1.14
N GLY A 117 -16.27 8.70 0.52
CA GLY A 117 -16.08 8.57 -0.92
C GLY A 117 -16.21 7.12 -1.39
N TRP A 118 -15.60 6.20 -0.69
CA TRP A 118 -15.68 4.76 -0.95
C TRP A 118 -17.13 4.25 -0.86
N ASP A 119 -17.83 4.58 0.21
CA ASP A 119 -19.23 4.16 0.40
C ASP A 119 -20.14 4.65 -0.73
N LYS A 120 -19.94 5.88 -1.19
CA LYS A 120 -20.68 6.45 -2.32
C LYS A 120 -20.42 5.67 -3.62
N ILE A 121 -19.16 5.39 -3.93
CA ILE A 121 -18.76 4.63 -5.13
C ILE A 121 -19.30 3.20 -5.07
N VAL A 122 -19.17 2.53 -3.93
CA VAL A 122 -19.69 1.17 -3.75
C VAL A 122 -21.20 1.13 -3.93
N ALA A 123 -21.95 2.09 -3.38
CA ALA A 123 -23.39 2.17 -3.55
C ALA A 123 -23.77 2.37 -5.03
N GLU A 124 -23.11 3.30 -5.71
CA GLU A 124 -23.36 3.61 -7.12
C GLU A 124 -23.11 2.39 -8.03
N PHE A 125 -21.93 1.78 -7.94
CA PHE A 125 -21.57 0.66 -8.82
C PHE A 125 -22.34 -0.62 -8.47
N SER A 126 -22.64 -0.87 -7.19
CA SER A 126 -23.50 -1.99 -6.80
C SER A 126 -24.93 -1.86 -7.32
N GLY A 127 -25.42 -0.64 -7.53
CA GLY A 127 -26.72 -0.40 -8.13
C GLY A 127 -26.74 -0.61 -9.65
N LYS A 128 -25.56 -0.54 -10.31
CA LYS A 128 -25.43 -0.65 -11.77
C LYS A 128 -24.98 -2.04 -12.23
N ASP A 129 -24.23 -2.76 -11.42
CA ASP A 129 -23.60 -4.03 -11.78
C ASP A 129 -23.78 -5.08 -10.68
N ALA A 130 -24.59 -6.10 -10.98
CA ALA A 130 -24.87 -7.19 -10.06
C ALA A 130 -23.64 -8.05 -9.75
N PHE A 131 -22.68 -8.17 -10.68
CA PHE A 131 -21.46 -8.92 -10.44
C PHE A 131 -20.52 -8.12 -9.51
N PHE A 132 -20.38 -6.82 -9.73
CA PHE A 132 -19.64 -5.94 -8.81
C PHE A 132 -20.23 -6.04 -7.39
N LYS A 133 -21.55 -5.95 -7.25
CA LYS A 133 -22.22 -6.11 -5.95
C LYS A 133 -21.90 -7.45 -5.29
N LYS A 134 -21.97 -8.56 -6.03
CA LYS A 134 -21.65 -9.90 -5.54
C LYS A 134 -20.21 -9.98 -5.03
N VAL A 135 -19.25 -9.40 -5.74
CA VAL A 135 -17.83 -9.35 -5.33
C VAL A 135 -17.67 -8.56 -4.05
N VAL A 136 -18.22 -7.35 -3.97
CA VAL A 136 -18.13 -6.49 -2.79
C VAL A 136 -18.80 -7.14 -1.57
N ASP A 137 -19.97 -7.75 -1.72
CA ASP A 137 -20.64 -8.45 -0.63
C ASP A 137 -19.78 -9.60 -0.08
N SER A 138 -19.14 -10.36 -0.97
CA SER A 138 -18.19 -11.43 -0.59
C SER A 138 -16.99 -10.89 0.16
N GLN A 139 -16.38 -9.82 -0.34
CA GLN A 139 -15.25 -9.16 0.32
C GLN A 139 -15.63 -8.61 1.69
N LYS A 140 -16.77 -7.95 1.81
CA LYS A 140 -17.28 -7.43 3.09
C LYS A 140 -17.53 -8.54 4.11
N ALA A 141 -18.14 -9.66 3.68
CA ALA A 141 -18.36 -10.82 4.56
C ALA A 141 -17.05 -11.43 5.07
N TYR A 142 -16.07 -11.57 4.20
CA TYR A 142 -14.74 -12.03 4.56
C TYR A 142 -14.05 -11.06 5.53
N ALA A 143 -13.98 -9.77 5.17
CA ALA A 143 -13.34 -8.74 5.97
C ALA A 143 -13.96 -8.61 7.36
N LYS A 144 -15.29 -8.64 7.46
CA LYS A 144 -15.99 -8.58 8.76
C LYS A 144 -15.50 -9.61 9.76
N ARG A 145 -15.17 -10.81 9.30
CA ARG A 145 -14.66 -11.91 10.15
C ARG A 145 -13.17 -11.77 10.39
N THR A 146 -12.40 -11.65 9.31
CA THR A 146 -10.93 -11.71 9.40
C THR A 146 -10.34 -10.44 10.02
N MET A 147 -10.83 -9.27 9.67
CA MET A 147 -10.36 -8.02 10.26
C MET A 147 -10.76 -7.88 11.72
N LYS A 148 -11.95 -8.35 12.09
CA LYS A 148 -12.35 -8.39 13.51
C LYS A 148 -11.34 -9.20 14.32
N TYR A 149 -10.99 -10.40 13.85
CA TYR A 149 -9.98 -11.23 14.53
C TYR A 149 -8.62 -10.53 14.59
N LEU A 150 -8.16 -10.00 13.47
CA LEU A 150 -6.85 -9.33 13.38
C LEU A 150 -6.77 -8.16 14.37
N LEU A 151 -7.76 -7.26 14.37
CA LEU A 151 -7.80 -6.11 15.27
C LEU A 151 -7.89 -6.49 16.75
N MET A 152 -8.56 -7.60 17.08
CA MET A 152 -8.64 -8.10 18.46
C MET A 152 -7.38 -8.83 18.91
N ASN A 153 -6.66 -9.46 17.97
CA ASN A 153 -5.48 -10.29 18.25
C ASN A 153 -4.19 -9.48 18.30
N GLN A 154 -4.14 -8.33 17.62
CA GLN A 154 -2.97 -7.46 17.64
C GLN A 154 -2.98 -6.55 18.87
N PRO A 155 -1.89 -6.51 19.64
CA PRO A 155 -1.75 -5.51 20.71
C PRO A 155 -1.58 -4.10 20.10
N ASN A 156 -1.74 -3.09 20.93
CA ASN A 156 -1.47 -1.72 20.53
C ASN A 156 0.05 -1.47 20.41
N TYR A 157 0.60 -1.79 19.26
CA TYR A 157 2.03 -1.60 18.97
C TYR A 157 2.48 -0.14 19.08
N LYS A 158 1.59 0.81 18.80
CA LYS A 158 1.89 2.23 18.97
C LYS A 158 2.19 2.55 20.45
N LEU A 159 1.40 2.00 21.36
CA LEU A 159 1.64 2.19 22.81
C LEU A 159 3.03 1.69 23.22
N ALA A 160 3.42 0.49 22.74
CA ALA A 160 4.73 -0.08 23.05
C ALA A 160 5.87 0.77 22.45
N TYR A 161 5.71 1.21 21.20
CA TYR A 161 6.68 2.09 20.54
C TYR A 161 6.85 3.42 21.29
N GLU A 162 5.74 4.08 21.61
CA GLU A 162 5.77 5.39 22.28
C GLU A 162 6.28 5.32 23.73
N ASN A 163 6.13 4.18 24.39
CA ASN A 163 6.73 3.92 25.72
C ASN A 163 8.26 3.89 25.66
N GLU A 164 8.84 3.32 24.61
CA GLU A 164 10.29 3.19 24.49
C GLU A 164 10.93 4.43 23.85
N PHE A 165 10.33 4.96 22.79
CA PHE A 165 10.93 5.98 21.93
C PHE A 165 10.28 7.36 22.05
N GLY A 166 9.15 7.48 22.76
CA GLY A 166 8.35 8.70 22.85
C GLY A 166 7.35 8.86 21.70
N PRO A 167 6.58 9.96 21.67
CA PRO A 167 5.51 10.17 20.73
C PRO A 167 5.98 10.06 19.26
N ILE A 168 5.33 9.21 18.48
CA ILE A 168 5.73 8.87 17.10
C ILE A 168 5.90 10.11 16.20
N ALA A 169 5.10 11.13 16.39
CA ALA A 169 5.19 12.39 15.64
C ALA A 169 6.46 13.22 15.91
N LYS A 170 7.19 12.90 16.99
CA LYS A 170 8.40 13.64 17.41
C LYS A 170 9.68 12.84 17.16
N VAL A 171 9.57 11.57 16.86
CA VAL A 171 10.74 10.71 16.67
C VAL A 171 11.33 10.95 15.28
N LYS A 172 12.63 11.24 15.24
CA LYS A 172 13.42 11.22 13.99
C LYS A 172 13.98 9.81 13.82
N ILE A 173 13.81 9.22 12.68
CA ILE A 173 14.33 7.90 12.32
C ILE A 173 15.57 8.02 11.46
#